data_55a8db07d6f01b02c9f2901fa2cd092a
#
_entry.id   55a8db07d6f01b02c9f2901fa2cd092a
#
_cell.length_a   1.000
_cell.length_b   1.000
_cell.length_c   1.000
_cell.angle_alpha   90.00
_cell.angle_beta   90.00
_cell.angle_gamma   90.00
#
_symmetry.space_group_name_H-M   'P 1'
#
loop_
_entity.id
_entity.type
_entity.pdbx_description
1 polymer ?
#
loop_
_entity_poly.entity_id
_entity_poly.type
_entity_poly.pdbx_seq_one_letter_code
_entity_poly.pdbx_strand_id
1 'polypeptide(L)'
;MRLLKITTFYPGYLSSFYEERPGLARQPFDAQFSALMADCFSWADFWAVALGKLGYEAGEVVANVEPMQKRWAVERGLKFSESDWQSEIALAQVKAFAPDVLFSANHTAFSAAFLRRLKTECPGIRLVVGWCGAPYDDPLVFREYDTILSCVPELVEHFRQEGHRCHHVNHAFEPRVLERINLDAAPSVDFSFIGSVVKRDRYHVQREKLLLELVRKTDLQLWAGVSRIGARERYGVGARQLAYDAAHGARVLGLPESLLRSVPVVGRAAQWKARPALPAELAPEIARRAREPLYGVRMYQKLRDSRVVLNTHIDISTTSASNMRLFEVTGVGSCLLTDWKENIRDLFEPDSEVVTYKSALECVEKVSYLLNHEQERRAIAEAGQRRTLRDHTIPQRAAQLDGIIRESV
;
A
#
# COMPACT_ATOMS: atom_id res chain seq x y z
N MET A 1 23.37 16.32 -1.01
CA MET A 1 22.83 15.36 -2.00
C MET A 1 21.34 15.60 -2.14
N ARG A 2 20.80 15.55 -3.37
CA ARG A 2 19.40 15.81 -3.68
C ARG A 2 18.66 14.49 -3.91
N LEU A 3 17.60 14.20 -3.16
CA LEU A 3 16.82 12.98 -3.30
C LEU A 3 15.36 13.33 -3.60
N LEU A 4 14.80 12.72 -4.65
CA LEU A 4 13.39 12.85 -4.96
C LEU A 4 12.70 11.49 -4.89
N LYS A 5 11.69 11.36 -4.01
CA LYS A 5 10.82 10.19 -3.99
C LYS A 5 9.64 10.41 -4.94
N ILE A 6 9.40 9.43 -5.81
CA ILE A 6 8.20 9.39 -6.67
C ILE A 6 7.31 8.23 -6.27
N THR A 7 6.01 8.48 -6.17
CA THR A 7 5.02 7.48 -5.74
C THR A 7 3.63 7.75 -6.33
N THR A 8 2.70 6.86 -6.04
CA THR A 8 1.25 7.08 -6.24
C THR A 8 0.49 6.70 -4.98
N PHE A 9 -0.68 7.30 -4.77
CA PHE A 9 -1.59 6.96 -3.69
C PHE A 9 -2.81 6.19 -4.21
N TYR A 10 -3.52 5.50 -3.33
CA TYR A 10 -4.70 4.72 -3.70
C TYR A 10 -5.81 5.62 -4.25
N PRO A 11 -6.42 5.30 -5.41
CA PRO A 11 -7.51 6.11 -5.96
C PRO A 11 -8.66 6.33 -4.98
N GLY A 12 -9.03 5.29 -4.21
CA GLY A 12 -10.09 5.41 -3.19
C GLY A 12 -9.74 6.38 -2.06
N TYR A 13 -8.46 6.44 -1.65
CA TYR A 13 -7.99 7.44 -0.71
C TYR A 13 -8.09 8.86 -1.31
N LEU A 14 -7.60 9.05 -2.53
CA LEU A 14 -7.62 10.37 -3.17
C LEU A 14 -9.04 10.90 -3.38
N SER A 15 -9.99 10.03 -3.75
CA SER A 15 -11.42 10.39 -3.85
C SER A 15 -11.94 10.89 -2.51
N SER A 16 -11.81 10.08 -1.45
CA SER A 16 -12.24 10.45 -0.09
C SER A 16 -11.54 11.72 0.42
N PHE A 17 -10.23 11.86 0.15
CA PHE A 17 -9.44 13.01 0.58
C PHE A 17 -9.97 14.33 0.03
N TYR A 18 -10.31 14.40 -1.26
CA TYR A 18 -10.85 15.61 -1.89
C TYR A 18 -12.34 15.80 -1.61
N GLU A 19 -13.13 14.75 -1.49
CA GLU A 19 -14.53 14.81 -1.09
C GLU A 19 -14.70 15.43 0.31
N GLU A 20 -13.83 15.09 1.25
CA GLU A 20 -13.83 15.63 2.61
C GLU A 20 -13.30 17.08 2.71
N ARG A 21 -12.68 17.58 1.63
CA ARG A 21 -12.07 18.93 1.59
C ARG A 21 -12.59 19.75 0.40
N PRO A 22 -13.87 20.17 0.44
CA PRO A 22 -14.49 20.93 -0.65
C PRO A 22 -13.68 22.17 -0.99
N GLY A 23 -13.37 22.37 -2.27
CA GLY A 23 -12.62 23.51 -2.76
C GLY A 23 -11.09 23.34 -2.77
N LEU A 24 -10.52 22.34 -2.09
CA LEU A 24 -9.07 22.12 -2.07
C LEU A 24 -8.50 21.91 -3.49
N ALA A 25 -9.19 21.19 -4.36
CA ALA A 25 -8.79 20.95 -5.75
C ALA A 25 -8.59 22.22 -6.59
N ARG A 26 -9.14 23.35 -6.16
CA ARG A 26 -9.00 24.66 -6.82
C ARG A 26 -7.88 25.52 -6.24
N GLN A 27 -7.31 25.10 -5.11
CA GLN A 27 -6.22 25.81 -4.44
C GLN A 27 -4.89 25.68 -5.22
N PRO A 28 -3.91 26.54 -4.95
CA PRO A 28 -2.55 26.38 -5.47
C PRO A 28 -1.94 25.02 -5.14
N PHE A 29 -0.95 24.62 -5.96
CA PHE A 29 -0.24 23.34 -5.76
C PHE A 29 0.27 23.16 -4.33
N ASP A 30 0.93 24.17 -3.77
CA ASP A 30 1.55 24.09 -2.44
C ASP A 30 0.51 23.89 -1.33
N ALA A 31 -0.68 24.47 -1.45
CA ALA A 31 -1.77 24.28 -0.50
C ALA A 31 -2.32 22.84 -0.56
N GLN A 32 -2.51 22.30 -1.77
CA GLN A 32 -2.94 20.92 -1.96
C GLN A 32 -1.89 19.93 -1.47
N PHE A 33 -0.62 20.16 -1.79
CA PHE A 33 0.50 19.34 -1.37
C PHE A 33 0.64 19.32 0.16
N SER A 34 0.62 20.48 0.81
CA SER A 34 0.71 20.60 2.26
C SER A 34 -0.44 19.88 2.96
N ALA A 35 -1.68 20.03 2.46
CA ALA A 35 -2.83 19.33 2.99
C ALA A 35 -2.70 17.80 2.85
N LEU A 36 -2.20 17.33 1.68
CA LEU A 36 -2.01 15.92 1.38
C LEU A 36 -0.95 15.29 2.30
N MET A 37 0.18 15.97 2.51
CA MET A 37 1.25 15.49 3.40
C MET A 37 0.81 15.52 4.88
N ALA A 38 0.06 16.54 5.29
CA ALA A 38 -0.46 16.66 6.66
C ALA A 38 -1.47 15.55 7.04
N ASP A 39 -2.08 14.88 6.05
CA ASP A 39 -2.99 13.76 6.28
C ASP A 39 -2.25 12.45 6.63
N CYS A 40 -0.92 12.42 6.53
CA CYS A 40 -0.08 11.27 6.94
C CYS A 40 -0.46 9.95 6.27
N PHE A 41 -1.00 9.97 5.05
CA PHE A 41 -1.35 8.74 4.35
C PHE A 41 -0.13 8.05 3.76
N SER A 42 -0.05 6.73 3.92
CA SER A 42 1.09 5.93 3.46
C SER A 42 2.41 6.46 4.05
N TRP A 43 3.36 6.83 3.22
CA TRP A 43 4.60 7.45 3.67
C TRP A 43 4.61 8.99 3.58
N ALA A 44 3.55 9.60 3.02
CA ALA A 44 3.46 11.06 2.86
C ALA A 44 4.83 11.69 2.55
N ASP A 45 5.25 12.70 3.35
CA ASP A 45 6.57 13.33 3.29
C ASP A 45 7.60 12.73 4.27
N PHE A 46 7.32 11.59 4.85
CA PHE A 46 8.08 11.03 5.97
C PHE A 46 9.55 10.81 5.62
N TRP A 47 9.83 10.28 4.44
CA TRP A 47 11.18 10.07 3.97
C TRP A 47 11.91 11.39 3.69
N ALA A 48 11.26 12.34 3.03
CA ALA A 48 11.86 13.63 2.73
C ALA A 48 12.23 14.40 4.01
N VAL A 49 11.33 14.42 5.00
CA VAL A 49 11.58 15.09 6.29
C VAL A 49 12.72 14.40 7.07
N ALA A 50 12.73 13.06 7.11
CA ALA A 50 13.76 12.33 7.85
C ALA A 50 15.14 12.44 7.17
N LEU A 51 15.21 12.33 5.85
CA LEU A 51 16.45 12.52 5.09
C LEU A 51 16.93 13.97 5.13
N GLY A 52 16.02 14.94 5.16
CA GLY A 52 16.36 16.35 5.36
C GLY A 52 17.15 16.58 6.65
N LYS A 53 16.82 15.89 7.74
CA LYS A 53 17.58 15.93 9.01
C LYS A 53 18.97 15.30 8.88
N LEU A 54 19.21 14.47 7.87
CA LEU A 54 20.54 13.89 7.54
C LEU A 54 21.30 14.71 6.52
N GLY A 55 20.82 15.91 6.16
CA GLY A 55 21.50 16.83 5.24
C GLY A 55 21.16 16.66 3.76
N TYR A 56 20.11 15.91 3.43
CA TYR A 56 19.60 15.86 2.06
C TYR A 56 18.69 17.05 1.75
N GLU A 57 18.77 17.57 0.54
CA GLU A 57 17.66 18.29 -0.05
C GLU A 57 16.70 17.23 -0.61
N ALA A 58 15.60 16.95 0.11
CA ALA A 58 14.70 15.86 -0.22
C ALA A 58 13.31 16.37 -0.58
N GLY A 59 12.67 15.73 -1.56
CA GLY A 59 11.34 16.09 -2.05
C GLY A 59 10.47 14.87 -2.36
N GLU A 60 9.18 15.13 -2.57
CA GLU A 60 8.14 14.13 -2.83
C GLU A 60 7.34 14.47 -4.08
N VAL A 61 7.07 13.48 -4.93
CA VAL A 61 6.11 13.58 -6.03
C VAL A 61 5.08 12.47 -5.91
N VAL A 62 3.83 12.84 -5.69
CA VAL A 62 2.69 11.90 -5.74
C VAL A 62 2.03 12.05 -7.11
N ALA A 63 2.48 11.23 -8.06
CA ALA A 63 2.25 11.44 -9.49
C ALA A 63 0.78 11.33 -9.93
N ASN A 64 -0.07 10.61 -9.22
CA ASN A 64 -1.46 10.36 -9.61
C ASN A 64 -2.50 11.26 -8.95
N VAL A 65 -2.09 12.34 -8.28
CA VAL A 65 -3.02 13.32 -7.69
C VAL A 65 -3.41 14.35 -8.76
N GLU A 66 -4.34 13.98 -9.61
CA GLU A 66 -4.68 14.75 -10.83
C GLU A 66 -4.93 16.24 -10.58
N PRO A 67 -5.79 16.69 -9.64
CA PRO A 67 -6.03 18.13 -9.43
C PRO A 67 -4.76 18.88 -9.05
N MET A 68 -3.95 18.28 -8.15
CA MET A 68 -2.71 18.88 -7.66
C MET A 68 -1.63 18.91 -8.75
N GLN A 69 -1.45 17.84 -9.48
CA GLN A 69 -0.43 17.73 -10.52
C GLN A 69 -0.73 18.65 -11.71
N LYS A 70 -1.97 18.69 -12.17
CA LYS A 70 -2.38 19.63 -13.23
C LYS A 70 -2.25 21.08 -12.77
N ARG A 71 -2.52 21.38 -11.49
CA ARG A 71 -2.29 22.73 -10.94
C ARG A 71 -0.81 23.09 -10.97
N TRP A 72 0.09 22.18 -10.58
CA TRP A 72 1.54 22.38 -10.65
C TRP A 72 1.99 22.73 -12.08
N ALA A 73 1.48 22.00 -13.07
CA ALA A 73 1.79 22.22 -14.49
C ALA A 73 1.31 23.59 -14.97
N VAL A 74 0.07 23.97 -14.65
CA VAL A 74 -0.52 25.28 -15.02
C VAL A 74 0.28 26.44 -14.40
N GLU A 75 0.62 26.35 -13.12
CA GLU A 75 1.38 27.39 -12.41
C GLU A 75 2.79 27.61 -12.99
N ARG A 76 3.33 26.63 -13.72
CA ARG A 76 4.66 26.68 -14.35
C ARG A 76 4.59 26.79 -15.87
N GLY A 77 3.41 26.98 -16.43
CA GLY A 77 3.21 27.11 -17.88
C GLY A 77 3.57 25.85 -18.66
N LEU A 78 3.59 24.67 -18.01
CA LEU A 78 3.87 23.40 -18.66
C LEU A 78 2.66 22.95 -19.49
N LYS A 79 2.90 22.63 -20.75
CA LYS A 79 1.93 21.95 -21.62
C LYS A 79 2.10 20.45 -21.45
N PHE A 80 0.97 19.72 -21.35
CA PHE A 80 0.93 18.28 -21.23
C PHE A 80 -0.23 17.70 -22.02
N SER A 81 -0.13 16.43 -22.39
CA SER A 81 -1.21 15.66 -23.01
C SER A 81 -2.19 15.18 -21.95
N GLU A 82 -3.50 15.32 -22.18
CA GLU A 82 -4.53 14.80 -21.27
C GLU A 82 -4.49 13.27 -21.14
N SER A 83 -4.02 12.57 -22.13
CA SER A 83 -3.88 11.09 -22.09
C SER A 83 -2.64 10.61 -21.32
N ASP A 84 -1.62 11.46 -21.15
CA ASP A 84 -0.31 11.08 -20.55
C ASP A 84 0.17 12.07 -19.47
N TRP A 85 -0.75 12.89 -18.96
CA TRP A 85 -0.47 13.97 -18.01
C TRP A 85 0.35 13.50 -16.81
N GLN A 86 0.07 12.30 -16.28
CA GLN A 86 0.73 11.77 -15.10
C GLN A 86 2.22 11.58 -15.33
N SER A 87 2.59 10.92 -16.42
CA SER A 87 4.00 10.68 -16.78
C SER A 87 4.72 11.97 -17.16
N GLU A 88 4.07 12.83 -17.95
CA GLU A 88 4.67 14.08 -18.44
C GLU A 88 4.92 15.08 -17.31
N ILE A 89 3.95 15.25 -16.40
CA ILE A 89 4.11 16.14 -15.25
C ILE A 89 5.12 15.59 -14.25
N ALA A 90 5.09 14.28 -13.97
CA ALA A 90 6.08 13.66 -13.08
C ALA A 90 7.51 13.80 -13.63
N LEU A 91 7.72 13.59 -14.93
CA LEU A 91 9.00 13.83 -15.59
C LEU A 91 9.46 15.30 -15.45
N ALA A 92 8.55 16.25 -15.69
CA ALA A 92 8.85 17.66 -15.55
C ALA A 92 9.22 18.05 -14.11
N GLN A 93 8.57 17.46 -13.11
CA GLN A 93 8.91 17.65 -11.69
C GLN A 93 10.29 17.08 -11.36
N VAL A 94 10.64 15.89 -11.87
CA VAL A 94 11.96 15.31 -11.69
C VAL A 94 13.03 16.20 -12.32
N LYS A 95 12.80 16.72 -13.54
CA LYS A 95 13.71 17.67 -14.20
C LYS A 95 13.89 18.96 -13.41
N ALA A 96 12.79 19.53 -12.92
CA ALA A 96 12.84 20.78 -12.15
C ALA A 96 13.56 20.61 -10.81
N PHE A 97 13.41 19.45 -10.17
CA PHE A 97 14.09 19.13 -8.93
C PHE A 97 15.56 18.75 -9.16
N ALA A 98 15.92 18.14 -10.29
CA ALA A 98 17.25 17.67 -10.66
C ALA A 98 17.92 16.82 -9.53
N PRO A 99 17.36 15.64 -9.17
CA PRO A 99 17.88 14.81 -8.08
C PRO A 99 19.18 14.09 -8.45
N ASP A 100 20.07 13.89 -7.47
CA ASP A 100 21.17 12.92 -7.54
C ASP A 100 20.65 11.48 -7.36
N VAL A 101 19.62 11.31 -6.51
CA VAL A 101 19.00 10.02 -6.18
C VAL A 101 17.51 10.09 -6.46
N LEU A 102 17.02 9.16 -7.26
CA LEU A 102 15.60 8.96 -7.51
C LEU A 102 15.09 7.75 -6.73
N PHE A 103 14.15 7.94 -5.80
CA PHE A 103 13.53 6.86 -5.08
C PHE A 103 12.13 6.56 -5.65
N SER A 104 12.02 5.50 -6.46
CA SER A 104 10.76 5.00 -6.99
C SER A 104 10.07 4.09 -5.96
N ALA A 105 9.14 4.65 -5.21
CA ALA A 105 8.49 3.97 -4.09
C ALA A 105 7.29 3.10 -4.47
N ASN A 106 6.96 3.00 -5.76
CA ASN A 106 5.89 2.15 -6.27
C ASN A 106 6.26 1.55 -7.64
N HIS A 107 6.68 0.30 -7.65
CA HIS A 107 7.10 -0.43 -8.84
C HIS A 107 5.97 -0.68 -9.85
N THR A 108 4.71 -0.64 -9.44
CA THR A 108 3.56 -0.85 -10.34
C THR A 108 3.09 0.43 -11.03
N ALA A 109 3.51 1.60 -10.53
CA ALA A 109 3.06 2.89 -11.03
C ALA A 109 3.89 3.43 -12.20
N PHE A 110 5.16 3.02 -12.26
CA PHE A 110 6.14 3.53 -13.22
C PHE A 110 6.71 2.36 -14.03
N SER A 111 6.48 2.38 -15.34
CA SER A 111 6.99 1.32 -16.23
C SER A 111 8.50 1.41 -16.41
N ALA A 112 9.13 0.30 -16.81
CA ALA A 112 10.55 0.29 -17.21
C ALA A 112 10.87 1.35 -18.29
N ALA A 113 9.96 1.55 -19.25
CA ALA A 113 10.13 2.57 -20.29
C ALA A 113 10.15 3.99 -19.72
N PHE A 114 9.30 4.29 -18.73
CA PHE A 114 9.29 5.59 -18.06
C PHE A 114 10.58 5.82 -17.27
N LEU A 115 11.08 4.83 -16.54
CA LEU A 115 12.33 4.94 -15.78
C LEU A 115 13.55 5.12 -16.70
N ARG A 116 13.61 4.40 -17.84
CA ARG A 116 14.64 4.63 -18.87
C ARG A 116 14.58 6.04 -19.42
N ARG A 117 13.39 6.54 -19.72
CA ARG A 117 13.19 7.92 -20.17
C ARG A 117 13.69 8.92 -19.13
N LEU A 118 13.39 8.71 -17.84
CA LEU A 118 13.90 9.54 -16.74
C LEU A 118 15.44 9.55 -16.70
N LYS A 119 16.09 8.39 -16.76
CA LYS A 119 17.58 8.30 -16.78
C LYS A 119 18.17 9.04 -17.98
N THR A 120 17.54 8.93 -19.15
CA THR A 120 17.99 9.60 -20.37
C THR A 120 17.82 11.12 -20.32
N GLU A 121 16.66 11.59 -19.85
CA GLU A 121 16.30 13.01 -19.86
C GLU A 121 16.79 13.77 -18.60
N CYS A 122 17.23 13.04 -17.57
CA CYS A 122 17.77 13.57 -16.32
C CYS A 122 19.13 12.92 -16.01
N PRO A 123 20.19 13.21 -16.79
CA PRO A 123 21.49 12.54 -16.66
C PRO A 123 22.22 12.82 -15.33
N GLY A 124 21.73 13.76 -14.52
CA GLY A 124 22.22 14.02 -13.16
C GLY A 124 21.82 12.95 -12.14
N ILE A 125 20.87 12.06 -12.46
CA ILE A 125 20.49 10.96 -11.58
C ILE A 125 21.62 9.92 -11.55
N ARG A 126 22.26 9.78 -10.39
CA ARG A 126 23.38 8.88 -10.15
C ARG A 126 22.94 7.52 -9.62
N LEU A 127 21.76 7.47 -8.95
CA LEU A 127 21.22 6.27 -8.34
C LEU A 127 19.69 6.24 -8.45
N VAL A 128 19.14 5.12 -8.91
CA VAL A 128 17.71 4.85 -8.88
C VAL A 128 17.43 3.75 -7.87
N VAL A 129 16.76 4.10 -6.78
CA VAL A 129 16.31 3.19 -5.73
C VAL A 129 14.89 2.76 -6.02
N GLY A 130 14.63 1.44 -6.04
CA GLY A 130 13.28 0.87 -6.16
C GLY A 130 12.76 0.31 -4.85
N TRP A 131 11.45 0.28 -4.67
CA TRP A 131 10.80 -0.41 -3.55
C TRP A 131 9.89 -1.51 -4.07
N CYS A 132 10.01 -2.72 -3.48
CA CYS A 132 9.10 -3.83 -3.70
C CYS A 132 8.75 -4.53 -2.38
N GLY A 133 7.53 -4.34 -1.90
CA GLY A 133 6.99 -5.01 -0.71
C GLY A 133 5.73 -5.84 -1.00
N ALA A 134 5.46 -6.13 -2.29
CA ALA A 134 4.26 -6.83 -2.74
C ALA A 134 4.58 -7.67 -3.99
N PRO A 135 3.71 -8.60 -4.39
CA PRO A 135 3.85 -9.32 -5.66
C PRO A 135 3.86 -8.37 -6.85
N TYR A 136 4.47 -8.81 -7.91
CA TYR A 136 4.58 -8.06 -9.16
C TYR A 136 4.30 -8.96 -10.37
N ASP A 137 3.76 -8.35 -11.44
CA ASP A 137 3.48 -9.03 -12.70
C ASP A 137 4.58 -8.80 -13.75
N ASP A 138 5.20 -7.59 -13.73
CA ASP A 138 6.25 -7.21 -14.68
C ASP A 138 7.61 -7.12 -14.00
N PRO A 139 8.52 -8.10 -14.23
CA PRO A 139 9.86 -8.07 -13.69
C PRO A 139 10.79 -7.05 -14.36
N LEU A 140 10.40 -6.52 -15.53
CA LEU A 140 11.29 -5.66 -16.33
C LEU A 140 11.61 -4.33 -15.63
N VAL A 141 10.71 -3.85 -14.78
CA VAL A 141 10.92 -2.59 -14.03
C VAL A 141 12.12 -2.68 -13.09
N PHE A 142 12.38 -3.86 -12.51
CA PHE A 142 13.47 -4.05 -11.55
C PHE A 142 14.86 -3.95 -12.19
N ARG A 143 14.97 -4.14 -13.50
CA ARG A 143 16.22 -3.94 -14.26
C ARG A 143 16.61 -2.46 -14.38
N GLU A 144 15.67 -1.56 -14.13
CA GLU A 144 15.91 -0.12 -14.17
C GLU A 144 16.32 0.45 -12.80
N TYR A 145 16.25 -0.34 -11.73
CA TYR A 145 16.71 0.05 -10.40
C TYR A 145 18.19 -0.36 -10.21
N ASP A 146 19.00 0.57 -9.70
CA ASP A 146 20.38 0.29 -9.35
C ASP A 146 20.46 -0.44 -8.00
N THR A 147 19.45 -0.23 -7.13
CA THR A 147 19.26 -0.98 -5.90
C THR A 147 17.76 -1.11 -5.59
N ILE A 148 17.39 -2.24 -5.00
CA ILE A 148 16.00 -2.54 -4.59
C ILE A 148 15.94 -2.59 -3.07
N LEU A 149 14.90 -2.00 -2.49
CA LEU A 149 14.54 -2.14 -1.09
C LEU A 149 13.31 -3.03 -0.97
N SER A 150 13.30 -3.93 0.00
CA SER A 150 12.12 -4.74 0.30
C SER A 150 11.94 -4.93 1.80
N CYS A 151 10.70 -4.88 2.28
CA CYS A 151 10.34 -5.25 3.64
C CYS A 151 10.10 -6.76 3.81
N VAL A 152 10.12 -7.53 2.74
CA VAL A 152 9.84 -8.98 2.73
C VAL A 152 11.16 -9.72 2.55
N PRO A 153 11.69 -10.42 3.57
CA PRO A 153 12.96 -11.14 3.48
C PRO A 153 13.04 -12.13 2.32
N GLU A 154 11.94 -12.83 2.03
CA GLU A 154 11.86 -13.77 0.92
C GLU A 154 12.03 -13.08 -0.45
N LEU A 155 11.50 -11.87 -0.61
CA LEU A 155 11.72 -11.09 -1.83
C LEU A 155 13.16 -10.56 -1.93
N VAL A 156 13.78 -10.21 -0.80
CA VAL A 156 15.20 -9.80 -0.80
C VAL A 156 16.07 -10.93 -1.33
N GLU A 157 15.86 -12.14 -0.83
CA GLU A 157 16.61 -13.32 -1.27
C GLU A 157 16.34 -13.63 -2.75
N HIS A 158 15.07 -13.60 -3.17
CA HIS A 158 14.68 -13.80 -4.57
C HIS A 158 15.37 -12.79 -5.51
N PHE A 159 15.33 -11.49 -5.20
CA PHE A 159 15.98 -10.47 -6.02
C PHE A 159 17.50 -10.64 -6.10
N ARG A 160 18.14 -11.08 -4.99
CA ARG A 160 19.58 -11.37 -4.99
C ARG A 160 19.92 -12.56 -5.88
N GLN A 161 19.10 -13.61 -5.87
CA GLN A 161 19.25 -14.78 -6.75
C GLN A 161 19.08 -14.41 -8.23
N GLU A 162 18.19 -13.44 -8.53
CA GLU A 162 18.02 -12.87 -9.88
C GLU A 162 19.15 -11.89 -10.27
N GLY A 163 20.15 -11.69 -9.42
CA GLY A 163 21.31 -10.82 -9.68
C GLY A 163 21.11 -9.34 -9.37
N HIS A 164 20.02 -8.96 -8.71
CA HIS A 164 19.79 -7.59 -8.28
C HIS A 164 20.48 -7.27 -6.96
N ARG A 165 21.00 -6.04 -6.82
CA ARG A 165 21.36 -5.50 -5.50
C ARG A 165 20.07 -5.22 -4.73
N CYS A 166 19.83 -5.97 -3.66
CA CYS A 166 18.62 -5.83 -2.85
C CYS A 166 18.94 -5.78 -1.35
N HIS A 167 18.29 -4.85 -0.63
CA HIS A 167 18.45 -4.65 0.81
C HIS A 167 17.13 -4.84 1.54
N HIS A 168 17.20 -5.49 2.71
CA HIS A 168 16.07 -5.60 3.61
C HIS A 168 15.89 -4.29 4.38
N VAL A 169 14.73 -3.64 4.21
CA VAL A 169 14.36 -2.43 4.92
C VAL A 169 12.92 -2.59 5.39
N ASN A 170 12.71 -2.77 6.69
CA ASN A 170 11.37 -2.88 7.26
C ASN A 170 10.55 -1.60 7.08
N HIS A 171 9.24 -1.73 7.06
CA HIS A 171 8.35 -0.60 7.33
C HIS A 171 8.64 -0.01 8.72
N ALA A 172 8.09 1.17 8.97
CA ALA A 172 8.31 1.88 10.23
C ALA A 172 7.14 2.82 10.55
N PHE A 173 7.11 3.30 11.77
CA PHE A 173 6.19 4.30 12.26
C PHE A 173 6.79 5.72 12.12
N GLU A 174 5.95 6.68 11.77
CA GLU A 174 6.31 8.11 11.79
C GLU A 174 5.88 8.77 13.10
N PRO A 175 6.79 9.16 13.99
CA PRO A 175 6.43 9.71 15.29
C PRO A 175 5.60 11.00 15.24
N ARG A 176 5.72 11.80 14.17
CA ARG A 176 4.91 13.03 13.99
C ARG A 176 3.41 12.76 13.90
N VAL A 177 3.01 11.52 13.63
CA VAL A 177 1.60 11.10 13.66
C VAL A 177 1.00 11.34 15.05
N LEU A 178 1.78 11.15 16.12
CA LEU A 178 1.30 11.35 17.50
C LEU A 178 0.89 12.80 17.78
N GLU A 179 1.44 13.76 17.05
CA GLU A 179 1.07 15.17 17.14
C GLU A 179 -0.25 15.50 16.40
N ARG A 180 -0.74 14.56 15.58
CA ARG A 180 -1.91 14.73 14.72
C ARG A 180 -3.16 14.01 15.23
N ILE A 181 -3.02 13.15 16.24
CA ILE A 181 -4.10 12.37 16.83
C ILE A 181 -4.35 12.78 18.28
N ASN A 182 -5.56 12.55 18.77
CA ASN A 182 -5.87 12.78 20.16
C ASN A 182 -5.42 11.59 21.02
N LEU A 183 -4.34 11.78 21.77
CA LEU A 183 -3.77 10.75 22.64
C LEU A 183 -4.54 10.59 23.96
N ASP A 184 -5.28 11.61 24.39
CA ASP A 184 -5.99 11.65 25.69
C ASP A 184 -7.38 10.98 25.60
N ALA A 185 -7.88 10.72 24.38
CA ALA A 185 -9.15 10.06 24.19
C ALA A 185 -9.11 8.61 24.73
N ALA A 186 -10.08 8.27 25.56
CA ALA A 186 -10.26 6.89 25.99
C ALA A 186 -10.63 6.00 24.79
N PRO A 187 -10.09 4.77 24.67
CA PRO A 187 -10.45 3.86 23.61
C PRO A 187 -11.96 3.57 23.58
N SER A 188 -12.58 3.76 22.42
CA SER A 188 -14.02 3.61 22.18
C SER A 188 -14.39 2.34 21.41
N VAL A 189 -13.39 1.58 20.97
CA VAL A 189 -13.55 0.35 20.19
C VAL A 189 -12.82 -0.79 20.92
N ASP A 190 -13.52 -1.87 21.19
CA ASP A 190 -12.92 -3.00 21.90
C ASP A 190 -11.98 -3.79 21.00
N PHE A 191 -12.46 -4.18 19.81
CA PHE A 191 -11.68 -4.98 18.86
C PHE A 191 -11.91 -4.50 17.43
N SER A 192 -10.85 -4.18 16.72
CA SER A 192 -10.91 -3.63 15.37
C SER A 192 -10.00 -4.32 14.37
N PHE A 193 -10.44 -4.30 13.10
CA PHE A 193 -9.61 -4.53 11.93
C PHE A 193 -9.74 -3.34 10.98
N ILE A 194 -8.60 -2.74 10.61
CA ILE A 194 -8.54 -1.64 9.65
C ILE A 194 -7.59 -2.04 8.52
N GLY A 195 -8.12 -2.24 7.33
CA GLY A 195 -7.31 -2.72 6.21
C GLY A 195 -8.12 -2.96 4.95
N SER A 196 -7.57 -3.72 4.01
CA SER A 196 -8.26 -4.13 2.80
C SER A 196 -8.57 -5.62 2.81
N VAL A 197 -9.70 -5.98 2.21
CA VAL A 197 -10.06 -7.38 1.92
C VAL A 197 -10.41 -7.46 0.44
N VAL A 198 -9.40 -7.75 -0.38
CA VAL A 198 -9.51 -7.80 -1.83
C VAL A 198 -9.34 -9.25 -2.28
N LYS A 199 -10.33 -9.78 -3.01
CA LYS A 199 -10.26 -11.15 -3.59
C LYS A 199 -9.54 -11.22 -4.93
N ARG A 200 -9.18 -10.09 -5.50
CA ARG A 200 -8.39 -10.06 -6.72
C ARG A 200 -7.03 -10.71 -6.43
N ASP A 201 -6.62 -11.60 -7.32
CA ASP A 201 -5.29 -12.23 -7.31
C ASP A 201 -5.01 -13.18 -6.12
N ARG A 202 -6.02 -13.56 -5.34
CA ARG A 202 -5.95 -14.52 -4.21
C ARG A 202 -5.05 -14.11 -3.03
N TYR A 203 -4.65 -12.85 -2.90
CA TYR A 203 -3.74 -12.39 -1.83
C TYR A 203 -4.34 -12.34 -0.43
N HIS A 204 -5.66 -12.43 -0.29
CA HIS A 204 -6.37 -12.28 0.98
C HIS A 204 -7.30 -13.47 1.29
N VAL A 205 -6.98 -14.67 0.82
CA VAL A 205 -7.84 -15.86 1.04
C VAL A 205 -7.84 -16.26 2.51
N GLN A 206 -6.66 -16.32 3.14
CA GLN A 206 -6.56 -16.66 4.57
C GLN A 206 -7.13 -15.56 5.45
N ARG A 207 -6.90 -14.29 5.07
CA ARG A 207 -7.48 -13.12 5.76
C ARG A 207 -9.00 -13.19 5.75
N GLU A 208 -9.64 -13.47 4.62
CA GLU A 208 -11.10 -13.59 4.55
C GLU A 208 -11.64 -14.70 5.44
N LYS A 209 -10.99 -15.88 5.42
CA LYS A 209 -11.37 -17.00 6.30
C LYS A 209 -11.28 -16.61 7.77
N LEU A 210 -10.19 -15.99 8.18
CA LEU A 210 -10.00 -15.52 9.54
C LEU A 210 -11.07 -14.49 9.92
N LEU A 211 -11.27 -13.45 9.10
CA LEU A 211 -12.25 -12.40 9.38
C LEU A 211 -13.68 -12.96 9.48
N LEU A 212 -14.02 -13.96 8.65
CA LEU A 212 -15.33 -14.61 8.71
C LEU A 212 -15.56 -15.31 10.06
N GLU A 213 -14.59 -16.05 10.56
CA GLU A 213 -14.64 -16.69 11.87
C GLU A 213 -14.75 -15.67 13.01
N LEU A 214 -13.95 -14.60 12.94
CA LEU A 214 -13.96 -13.55 13.96
C LEU A 214 -15.26 -12.76 13.97
N VAL A 215 -15.81 -12.43 12.81
CA VAL A 215 -17.11 -11.75 12.69
C VAL A 215 -18.25 -12.58 13.28
N ARG A 216 -18.16 -13.91 13.23
CA ARG A 216 -19.16 -14.82 13.79
C ARG A 216 -19.03 -15.02 15.31
N LYS A 217 -17.82 -14.92 15.84
CA LYS A 217 -17.49 -15.30 17.21
C LYS A 217 -17.13 -14.14 18.13
N THR A 218 -16.97 -12.92 17.58
CA THR A 218 -16.57 -11.73 18.34
C THR A 218 -17.31 -10.48 17.85
N ASP A 219 -17.20 -9.40 18.61
CA ASP A 219 -17.69 -8.08 18.22
C ASP A 219 -16.68 -7.28 17.39
N LEU A 220 -15.96 -7.97 16.51
CA LEU A 220 -14.98 -7.34 15.62
C LEU A 220 -15.62 -6.23 14.79
N GLN A 221 -15.09 -5.01 14.90
CA GLN A 221 -15.45 -3.88 14.07
C GLN A 221 -14.49 -3.77 12.88
N LEU A 222 -15.05 -3.70 11.68
CA LEU A 222 -14.32 -3.73 10.42
C LEU A 222 -14.37 -2.38 9.71
N TRP A 223 -13.23 -1.77 9.43
CA TRP A 223 -13.06 -0.67 8.48
C TRP A 223 -12.23 -1.20 7.31
N ALA A 224 -12.90 -1.56 6.25
CA ALA A 224 -12.24 -2.24 5.14
C ALA A 224 -12.77 -1.76 3.80
N GLY A 225 -11.86 -1.50 2.88
CA GLY A 225 -12.18 -1.40 1.46
C GLY A 225 -12.70 -2.75 0.97
N VAL A 226 -13.99 -2.81 0.68
CA VAL A 226 -14.66 -4.00 0.15
C VAL A 226 -14.91 -3.79 -1.33
N SER A 227 -14.36 -4.66 -2.17
CA SER A 227 -14.69 -4.66 -3.59
C SER A 227 -16.17 -5.05 -3.75
N ARG A 228 -17.02 -4.06 -3.99
CA ARG A 228 -18.41 -4.29 -4.38
C ARG A 228 -18.48 -4.31 -5.90
N ILE A 229 -18.94 -5.43 -6.46
CA ILE A 229 -19.14 -5.52 -7.91
C ILE A 229 -20.41 -4.73 -8.26
N GLY A 230 -20.24 -3.60 -8.90
CA GLY A 230 -21.34 -2.77 -9.35
C GLY A 230 -22.15 -3.43 -10.48
N ALA A 231 -23.40 -3.03 -10.66
CA ALA A 231 -24.26 -3.51 -11.75
C ALA A 231 -23.58 -3.34 -13.13
N ARG A 232 -22.95 -2.18 -13.37
CA ARG A 232 -22.23 -1.89 -14.63
C ARG A 232 -21.07 -2.86 -14.89
N GLU A 233 -20.35 -3.25 -13.86
CA GLU A 233 -19.26 -4.22 -13.96
C GLU A 233 -19.81 -5.63 -14.22
N ARG A 234 -20.89 -6.03 -13.55
CA ARG A 234 -21.60 -7.30 -13.82
C ARG A 234 -22.07 -7.38 -15.25
N TYR A 235 -22.70 -6.32 -15.78
CA TYR A 235 -23.12 -6.26 -17.19
C TYR A 235 -21.91 -6.31 -18.14
N GLY A 236 -20.84 -5.60 -17.84
CA GLY A 236 -19.62 -5.60 -18.65
C GLY A 236 -18.92 -6.97 -18.71
N VAL A 237 -18.89 -7.70 -17.58
CA VAL A 237 -18.38 -9.08 -17.55
C VAL A 237 -19.32 -10.02 -18.27
N GLY A 238 -20.65 -9.92 -18.08
CA GLY A 238 -21.64 -10.71 -18.80
C GLY A 238 -21.52 -10.56 -20.32
N ALA A 239 -21.38 -9.33 -20.81
CA ALA A 239 -21.16 -9.08 -22.24
C ALA A 239 -19.86 -9.71 -22.76
N ARG A 240 -18.77 -9.65 -21.99
CA ARG A 240 -17.51 -10.33 -22.33
C ARG A 240 -17.63 -11.85 -22.31
N GLN A 241 -18.38 -12.41 -21.36
CA GLN A 241 -18.66 -13.85 -21.32
C GLN A 241 -19.41 -14.31 -22.57
N LEU A 242 -20.45 -13.59 -22.97
CA LEU A 242 -21.19 -13.87 -24.21
C LEU A 242 -20.28 -13.82 -25.44
N ALA A 243 -19.41 -12.82 -25.53
CA ALA A 243 -18.46 -12.72 -26.63
C ALA A 243 -17.44 -13.89 -26.64
N TYR A 244 -16.96 -14.31 -25.47
CA TYR A 244 -16.08 -15.47 -25.34
C TYR A 244 -16.79 -16.77 -25.75
N ASP A 245 -18.00 -16.97 -25.22
CA ASP A 245 -18.81 -18.16 -25.49
C ASP A 245 -19.17 -18.26 -26.99
N ALA A 246 -19.50 -17.14 -27.64
CA ALA A 246 -19.72 -17.08 -29.10
C ALA A 246 -18.44 -17.41 -29.89
N ALA A 247 -17.29 -16.87 -29.50
CA ALA A 247 -16.02 -17.17 -30.16
C ALA A 247 -15.61 -18.62 -29.97
N HIS A 248 -15.81 -19.18 -28.79
CA HIS A 248 -15.49 -20.59 -28.50
C HIS A 248 -16.45 -21.54 -29.19
N GLY A 249 -17.75 -21.26 -29.19
CA GLY A 249 -18.75 -22.03 -29.91
C GLY A 249 -18.50 -22.04 -31.42
N ALA A 250 -18.13 -20.90 -32.01
CA ALA A 250 -17.78 -20.81 -33.42
C ALA A 250 -16.54 -21.67 -33.79
N ARG A 251 -15.54 -21.73 -32.92
CA ARG A 251 -14.37 -22.63 -33.09
C ARG A 251 -14.76 -24.12 -33.03
N VAL A 252 -15.62 -24.48 -32.07
CA VAL A 252 -16.12 -25.86 -31.95
C VAL A 252 -16.91 -26.29 -33.20
N LEU A 253 -17.61 -25.34 -33.83
CA LEU A 253 -18.32 -25.56 -35.09
C LEU A 253 -17.42 -25.53 -36.35
N GLY A 254 -16.09 -25.38 -36.17
CA GLY A 254 -15.12 -25.44 -37.28
C GLY A 254 -15.03 -24.15 -38.11
N LEU A 255 -15.54 -23.02 -37.63
CA LEU A 255 -15.43 -21.75 -38.35
C LEU A 255 -13.96 -21.25 -38.36
N PRO A 256 -13.44 -20.81 -39.53
CA PRO A 256 -12.05 -20.39 -39.66
C PRO A 256 -11.77 -19.12 -38.85
N GLU A 257 -10.58 -19.05 -38.27
CA GLU A 257 -10.17 -17.90 -37.44
C GLU A 257 -10.19 -16.55 -38.17
N SER A 258 -10.01 -16.55 -39.48
CA SER A 258 -10.11 -15.38 -40.34
C SER A 258 -11.49 -14.73 -40.29
N LEU A 259 -12.54 -15.56 -40.27
CA LEU A 259 -13.93 -15.11 -40.11
C LEU A 259 -14.22 -14.59 -38.71
N LEU A 260 -13.67 -15.21 -37.68
CA LEU A 260 -13.82 -14.72 -36.27
C LEU A 260 -13.16 -13.36 -36.09
N ARG A 261 -12.02 -13.11 -36.71
CA ARG A 261 -11.30 -11.81 -36.64
C ARG A 261 -12.00 -10.68 -37.37
N SER A 262 -12.90 -10.98 -38.31
CA SER A 262 -13.66 -9.94 -39.02
C SER A 262 -14.74 -9.28 -38.16
N VAL A 263 -15.13 -9.92 -37.05
CA VAL A 263 -16.07 -9.34 -36.07
C VAL A 263 -15.27 -8.76 -34.88
N PRO A 264 -15.16 -7.42 -34.70
CA PRO A 264 -14.20 -6.81 -33.78
C PRO A 264 -14.30 -7.31 -32.34
N VAL A 265 -15.53 -7.56 -31.83
CA VAL A 265 -15.75 -8.02 -30.44
C VAL A 265 -15.41 -9.50 -30.30
N VAL A 266 -15.87 -10.35 -31.23
CA VAL A 266 -15.65 -11.79 -31.21
C VAL A 266 -14.18 -12.12 -31.49
N GLY A 267 -13.55 -11.40 -32.43
CA GLY A 267 -12.13 -11.56 -32.75
C GLY A 267 -11.20 -11.23 -31.56
N ARG A 268 -11.54 -10.21 -30.75
CA ARG A 268 -10.82 -9.96 -29.50
C ARG A 268 -11.07 -11.07 -28.47
N ALA A 269 -12.31 -11.49 -28.31
CA ALA A 269 -12.69 -12.54 -27.36
C ALA A 269 -12.06 -13.91 -27.72
N ALA A 270 -11.86 -14.19 -29.01
CA ALA A 270 -11.16 -15.38 -29.48
C ALA A 270 -9.68 -15.46 -29.02
N GLN A 271 -9.07 -14.34 -28.64
CA GLN A 271 -7.68 -14.29 -28.16
C GLN A 271 -7.57 -14.48 -26.64
N TRP A 272 -8.69 -14.48 -25.90
CA TRP A 272 -8.65 -14.63 -24.45
C TRP A 272 -8.34 -16.07 -24.05
N LYS A 273 -7.37 -16.23 -23.15
CA LYS A 273 -6.92 -17.56 -22.68
C LYS A 273 -7.94 -18.24 -21.77
N ALA A 274 -8.83 -17.47 -21.15
CA ALA A 274 -9.86 -17.99 -20.25
C ALA A 274 -11.16 -17.18 -20.36
N ARG A 275 -12.26 -17.80 -20.00
CA ARG A 275 -13.58 -17.15 -19.92
C ARG A 275 -13.53 -16.05 -18.85
N PRO A 276 -13.90 -14.80 -19.17
CA PRO A 276 -13.99 -13.74 -18.17
C PRO A 276 -14.90 -14.15 -17.01
N ALA A 277 -14.42 -13.99 -15.79
CA ALA A 277 -15.18 -14.28 -14.59
C ALA A 277 -15.42 -12.98 -13.79
N LEU A 278 -16.54 -12.94 -13.08
CA LEU A 278 -16.72 -11.92 -12.05
C LEU A 278 -15.66 -12.13 -10.96
N PRO A 279 -15.09 -11.06 -10.40
CA PRO A 279 -14.30 -11.18 -9.19
C PRO A 279 -15.08 -11.93 -8.12
N ALA A 280 -14.42 -12.77 -7.35
CA ALA A 280 -15.08 -13.46 -6.25
C ALA A 280 -15.62 -12.45 -5.24
N GLU A 281 -16.90 -12.51 -4.89
CA GLU A 281 -17.51 -11.66 -3.87
C GLU A 281 -17.02 -12.07 -2.48
N LEU A 282 -16.88 -11.09 -1.58
CA LEU A 282 -16.61 -11.34 -0.18
C LEU A 282 -17.79 -12.07 0.49
N ALA A 283 -17.48 -12.83 1.54
CA ALA A 283 -18.50 -13.43 2.35
C ALA A 283 -19.53 -12.37 2.81
N PRO A 284 -20.85 -12.62 2.64
CA PRO A 284 -21.90 -11.63 2.92
C PRO A 284 -21.84 -11.09 4.36
N GLU A 285 -21.41 -11.90 5.31
CA GLU A 285 -21.27 -11.52 6.72
C GLU A 285 -20.22 -10.45 6.92
N ILE A 286 -19.07 -10.58 6.23
CA ILE A 286 -18.00 -9.56 6.24
C ILE A 286 -18.51 -8.29 5.55
N ALA A 287 -19.11 -8.44 4.37
CA ALA A 287 -19.60 -7.30 3.59
C ALA A 287 -20.66 -6.46 4.32
N ARG A 288 -21.51 -7.10 5.16
CA ARG A 288 -22.52 -6.41 5.98
C ARG A 288 -21.93 -5.67 7.17
N ARG A 289 -20.83 -6.18 7.78
CA ARG A 289 -20.18 -5.54 8.93
C ARG A 289 -19.09 -4.53 8.52
N ALA A 290 -18.61 -4.58 7.28
CA ALA A 290 -17.61 -3.67 6.80
C ALA A 290 -18.15 -2.24 6.72
N ARG A 291 -17.44 -1.34 7.38
CA ARG A 291 -17.60 0.11 7.31
C ARG A 291 -16.68 0.68 6.27
N GLU A 292 -16.91 1.92 5.86
CA GLU A 292 -16.04 2.63 4.91
C GLU A 292 -14.58 2.61 5.37
N PRO A 293 -13.64 2.45 4.43
CA PRO A 293 -12.21 2.40 4.75
C PRO A 293 -11.76 3.72 5.37
N LEU A 294 -10.81 3.62 6.27
CA LEU A 294 -10.18 4.76 6.91
C LEU A 294 -8.75 4.94 6.38
N TYR A 295 -8.36 6.19 6.19
CA TYR A 295 -7.05 6.56 5.68
C TYR A 295 -6.42 7.66 6.53
N GLY A 296 -5.11 7.86 6.36
CA GLY A 296 -4.38 8.98 6.94
C GLY A 296 -4.56 9.14 8.45
N VAL A 297 -4.65 10.36 8.90
CA VAL A 297 -4.82 10.69 10.34
C VAL A 297 -6.06 10.03 10.95
N ARG A 298 -7.16 9.90 10.20
CA ARG A 298 -8.38 9.24 10.69
C ARG A 298 -8.15 7.74 10.97
N MET A 299 -7.34 7.09 10.16
CA MET A 299 -6.95 5.70 10.39
C MET A 299 -6.11 5.59 11.67
N TYR A 300 -5.10 6.42 11.82
CA TYR A 300 -4.26 6.42 13.03
C TYR A 300 -5.06 6.72 14.29
N GLN A 301 -6.00 7.69 14.23
CA GLN A 301 -6.90 7.95 15.35
C GLN A 301 -7.75 6.72 15.69
N LYS A 302 -8.32 6.04 14.69
CA LYS A 302 -9.12 4.85 14.92
C LYS A 302 -8.29 3.68 15.47
N LEU A 303 -7.04 3.54 15.03
CA LEU A 303 -6.11 2.59 15.66
C LEU A 303 -5.91 2.92 17.13
N ARG A 304 -5.67 4.19 17.48
CA ARG A 304 -5.51 4.66 18.87
C ARG A 304 -6.77 4.46 19.71
N ASP A 305 -7.95 4.66 19.11
CA ASP A 305 -9.24 4.48 19.77
C ASP A 305 -9.59 3.00 20.04
N SER A 306 -8.79 2.05 19.55
CA SER A 306 -9.07 0.62 19.66
C SER A 306 -8.25 -0.01 20.80
N ARG A 307 -8.92 -0.79 21.66
CA ARG A 307 -8.27 -1.53 22.76
C ARG A 307 -7.36 -2.63 22.23
N VAL A 308 -7.87 -3.40 21.26
CA VAL A 308 -7.13 -4.46 20.55
C VAL A 308 -7.31 -4.25 19.05
N VAL A 309 -6.21 -4.27 18.31
CA VAL A 309 -6.21 -4.16 16.85
C VAL A 309 -5.71 -5.46 16.24
N LEU A 310 -6.54 -6.05 15.39
CA LEU A 310 -6.18 -7.22 14.60
C LEU A 310 -5.28 -6.83 13.44
N ASN A 311 -4.16 -7.52 13.31
CA ASN A 311 -3.36 -7.55 12.10
C ASN A 311 -3.32 -8.97 11.52
N THR A 312 -3.22 -9.08 10.21
CA THR A 312 -2.95 -10.32 9.50
C THR A 312 -2.19 -10.00 8.21
N HIS A 313 -1.19 -10.81 7.92
CA HIS A 313 -0.37 -10.63 6.72
C HIS A 313 -1.13 -11.10 5.48
N ILE A 314 -0.66 -10.67 4.32
CA ILE A 314 -1.15 -11.16 3.02
C ILE A 314 -0.60 -12.57 2.76
N ASP A 315 -1.29 -13.34 1.93
CA ASP A 315 -1.00 -14.77 1.72
C ASP A 315 0.39 -15.07 1.11
N ILE A 316 1.07 -14.06 0.56
CA ILE A 316 2.46 -14.19 0.08
C ILE A 316 3.52 -14.06 1.17
N SER A 317 3.24 -13.35 2.26
CA SER A 317 4.11 -13.29 3.44
C SER A 317 3.82 -14.51 4.32
N THR A 318 4.22 -15.69 3.86
CA THR A 318 3.92 -16.95 4.52
C THR A 318 4.68 -17.12 5.83
N THR A 319 5.95 -16.74 5.85
CA THR A 319 6.87 -16.95 6.96
C THR A 319 7.28 -15.65 7.65
N SER A 320 7.25 -14.50 6.95
CA SER A 320 7.78 -13.25 7.50
C SER A 320 6.70 -12.21 7.83
N ALA A 321 6.87 -11.57 8.99
CA ALA A 321 6.15 -10.37 9.39
C ALA A 321 6.77 -9.16 8.67
N SER A 322 5.98 -8.45 7.86
CA SER A 322 6.53 -7.43 6.96
C SER A 322 5.62 -6.23 6.71
N ASN A 323 4.40 -6.18 7.24
CA ASN A 323 3.45 -5.13 6.89
C ASN A 323 3.54 -3.88 7.79
N MET A 324 3.08 -2.75 7.28
CA MET A 324 3.10 -1.46 7.98
C MET A 324 2.27 -1.49 9.28
N ARG A 325 1.18 -2.26 9.31
CA ARG A 325 0.25 -2.31 10.44
C ARG A 325 0.90 -2.73 11.74
N LEU A 326 1.96 -3.53 11.69
CA LEU A 326 2.76 -3.88 12.87
C LEU A 326 3.24 -2.63 13.61
N PHE A 327 3.80 -1.69 12.87
CA PHE A 327 4.42 -0.48 13.41
C PHE A 327 3.41 0.65 13.63
N GLU A 328 2.34 0.71 12.84
CA GLU A 328 1.29 1.72 12.97
C GLU A 328 0.48 1.52 14.26
N VAL A 329 0.07 0.27 14.56
CA VAL A 329 -0.70 -0.06 15.77
C VAL A 329 0.12 0.11 17.02
N THR A 330 1.33 -0.46 17.04
CA THR A 330 2.22 -0.32 18.19
C THR A 330 2.68 1.13 18.38
N GLY A 331 2.97 1.84 17.29
CA GLY A 331 3.39 3.24 17.31
C GLY A 331 2.36 4.18 17.94
N VAL A 332 1.07 3.99 17.69
CA VAL A 332 0.01 4.78 18.35
C VAL A 332 -0.32 4.29 19.77
N GLY A 333 0.31 3.21 20.24
CA GLY A 333 0.15 2.69 21.61
C GLY A 333 -1.12 1.87 21.81
N SER A 334 -1.56 1.12 20.80
CA SER A 334 -2.66 0.16 20.91
C SER A 334 -2.15 -1.28 20.97
N CYS A 335 -2.90 -2.17 21.62
CA CYS A 335 -2.51 -3.57 21.73
C CYS A 335 -2.67 -4.27 20.38
N LEU A 336 -1.56 -4.76 19.83
CA LEU A 336 -1.51 -5.46 18.56
C LEU A 336 -1.73 -6.95 18.77
N LEU A 337 -2.72 -7.52 18.07
CA LEU A 337 -2.94 -8.97 17.93
C LEU A 337 -2.65 -9.37 16.48
N THR A 338 -1.58 -10.11 16.23
CA THR A 338 -1.09 -10.43 14.87
C THR A 338 -0.87 -11.92 14.64
N ASP A 339 -0.96 -12.37 13.40
CA ASP A 339 -0.60 -13.74 13.04
C ASP A 339 0.89 -13.99 13.29
N TRP A 340 1.19 -15.18 13.85
CA TRP A 340 2.55 -15.62 14.10
C TRP A 340 3.35 -15.71 12.79
N LYS A 341 4.58 -15.17 12.83
CA LYS A 341 5.58 -15.29 11.78
C LYS A 341 6.94 -15.61 12.38
N GLU A 342 7.80 -16.29 11.63
CA GLU A 342 9.09 -16.79 12.13
C GLU A 342 10.00 -15.66 12.62
N ASN A 343 10.01 -14.53 11.90
CA ASN A 343 10.83 -13.36 12.23
C ASN A 343 10.17 -12.37 13.23
N ILE A 344 9.03 -12.73 13.83
CA ILE A 344 8.34 -11.79 14.73
C ILE A 344 9.20 -11.37 15.91
N ARG A 345 10.07 -12.29 16.41
CA ARG A 345 10.99 -12.02 17.52
C ARG A 345 12.10 -11.02 17.17
N ASP A 346 12.43 -10.87 15.90
CA ASP A 346 13.39 -9.86 15.44
C ASP A 346 12.80 -8.44 15.54
N LEU A 347 11.47 -8.34 15.53
CA LEU A 347 10.73 -7.08 15.55
C LEU A 347 10.17 -6.76 16.93
N PHE A 348 9.52 -7.72 17.56
CA PHE A 348 8.82 -7.57 18.84
C PHE A 348 8.92 -8.85 19.66
N GLU A 349 8.94 -8.71 20.99
CA GLU A 349 8.83 -9.89 21.87
C GLU A 349 7.36 -10.31 22.02
N PRO A 350 7.00 -11.53 21.56
CA PRO A 350 5.64 -12.03 21.68
C PRO A 350 5.15 -12.09 23.13
N ASP A 351 3.87 -11.82 23.31
CA ASP A 351 3.13 -11.79 24.57
C ASP A 351 3.64 -10.76 25.60
N SER A 352 4.66 -9.93 25.21
CA SER A 352 5.20 -8.84 26.03
C SER A 352 5.12 -7.49 25.32
N GLU A 353 5.34 -7.42 24.00
CA GLU A 353 5.31 -6.20 23.20
C GLU A 353 4.17 -6.26 22.14
N VAL A 354 3.82 -7.46 21.71
CA VAL A 354 2.70 -7.76 20.81
C VAL A 354 2.09 -9.12 21.19
N VAL A 355 0.84 -9.36 20.85
CA VAL A 355 0.22 -10.68 21.03
C VAL A 355 0.11 -11.39 19.68
N THR A 356 0.48 -12.68 19.64
CA THR A 356 0.46 -13.44 18.40
C THR A 356 -0.58 -14.56 18.43
N TYR A 357 -1.09 -14.97 17.27
CA TYR A 357 -1.96 -16.13 17.12
C TYR A 357 -1.55 -17.00 15.92
N LYS A 358 -1.83 -18.30 15.99
CA LYS A 358 -1.56 -19.28 14.91
C LYS A 358 -2.83 -19.82 14.26
N SER A 359 -4.00 -19.58 14.87
CA SER A 359 -5.29 -20.02 14.35
C SER A 359 -6.39 -19.01 14.66
N ALA A 360 -7.52 -19.11 13.96
CA ALA A 360 -8.70 -18.29 14.24
C ALA A 360 -9.26 -18.55 15.65
N LEU A 361 -9.23 -19.80 16.12
CA LEU A 361 -9.68 -20.16 17.47
C LEU A 361 -8.81 -19.48 18.54
N GLU A 362 -7.50 -19.61 18.44
CA GLU A 362 -6.55 -18.96 19.35
C GLU A 362 -6.71 -17.43 19.31
N CYS A 363 -6.97 -16.84 18.13
CA CYS A 363 -7.24 -15.41 18.00
C CYS A 363 -8.51 -15.00 18.81
N VAL A 364 -9.59 -15.78 18.74
CA VAL A 364 -10.82 -15.55 19.52
C VAL A 364 -10.55 -15.64 21.02
N GLU A 365 -9.81 -16.65 21.46
CA GLU A 365 -9.45 -16.83 22.86
C GLU A 365 -8.59 -15.67 23.37
N LYS A 366 -7.55 -15.31 22.63
CA LYS A 366 -6.65 -14.22 23.01
C LYS A 366 -7.32 -12.85 23.02
N VAL A 367 -8.18 -12.52 22.06
CA VAL A 367 -8.92 -11.25 22.11
C VAL A 367 -9.86 -11.20 23.31
N SER A 368 -10.59 -12.29 23.60
CA SER A 368 -11.46 -12.37 24.78
C SER A 368 -10.66 -12.19 26.07
N TYR A 369 -9.52 -12.86 26.18
CA TYR A 369 -8.62 -12.70 27.32
C TYR A 369 -8.17 -11.25 27.49
N LEU A 370 -7.61 -10.63 26.45
CA LEU A 370 -7.11 -9.26 26.48
C LEU A 370 -8.16 -8.22 26.84
N LEU A 371 -9.40 -8.42 26.41
CA LEU A 371 -10.49 -7.49 26.74
C LEU A 371 -10.91 -7.57 28.21
N ASN A 372 -10.71 -8.74 28.85
CA ASN A 372 -11.00 -8.96 30.27
C ASN A 372 -9.81 -8.67 31.21
N HIS A 373 -8.57 -8.53 30.66
CA HIS A 373 -7.35 -8.29 31.43
C HIS A 373 -6.73 -6.93 31.05
N GLU A 374 -7.36 -5.86 31.48
CA GLU A 374 -7.01 -4.49 31.05
C GLU A 374 -5.58 -4.10 31.41
N GLN A 375 -5.11 -4.43 32.61
CA GLN A 375 -3.74 -4.07 33.04
C GLN A 375 -2.69 -4.70 32.15
N GLU A 376 -2.82 -6.00 31.87
CA GLU A 376 -1.88 -6.74 31.03
C GLU A 376 -1.94 -6.23 29.59
N ARG A 377 -3.14 -6.04 29.03
CA ARG A 377 -3.31 -5.45 27.71
C ARG A 377 -2.61 -4.10 27.57
N ARG A 378 -2.77 -3.21 28.57
CA ARG A 378 -2.10 -1.89 28.58
C ARG A 378 -0.60 -2.02 28.70
N ALA A 379 -0.09 -2.90 29.55
CA ALA A 379 1.34 -3.13 29.68
C ALA A 379 1.99 -3.61 28.37
N ILE A 380 1.33 -4.53 27.65
CA ILE A 380 1.76 -4.99 26.33
C ILE A 380 1.73 -3.85 25.31
N ALA A 381 0.66 -3.07 25.25
CA ALA A 381 0.53 -1.96 24.32
C ALA A 381 1.62 -0.88 24.54
N GLU A 382 1.88 -0.53 25.81
CA GLU A 382 2.93 0.42 26.17
C GLU A 382 4.33 -0.12 25.86
N ALA A 383 4.59 -1.43 26.09
CA ALA A 383 5.87 -2.05 25.74
C ALA A 383 6.08 -2.07 24.22
N GLY A 384 5.06 -2.44 23.47
CA GLY A 384 5.08 -2.40 22.01
C GLY A 384 5.32 -1.00 21.45
N GLN A 385 4.69 0.04 22.07
CA GLN A 385 4.93 1.44 21.70
C GLN A 385 6.39 1.84 21.98
N ARG A 386 6.90 1.56 23.17
CA ARG A 386 8.31 1.85 23.52
C ARG A 386 9.26 1.19 22.53
N ARG A 387 9.02 -0.09 22.19
CA ARG A 387 9.81 -0.83 21.18
C ARG A 387 9.78 -0.14 19.82
N THR A 388 8.59 0.22 19.34
CA THR A 388 8.42 0.86 18.04
C THR A 388 9.11 2.22 17.98
N LEU A 389 8.91 3.06 18.99
CA LEU A 389 9.51 4.40 19.02
C LEU A 389 11.04 4.36 19.18
N ARG A 390 11.59 3.30 19.79
CA ARG A 390 13.02 3.10 19.95
C ARG A 390 13.69 2.56 18.70
N ASP A 391 13.07 1.55 18.02
CA ASP A 391 13.75 0.71 17.03
C ASP A 391 13.12 0.73 15.63
N HIS A 392 11.88 1.20 15.49
CA HIS A 392 11.09 1.03 14.28
C HIS A 392 10.44 2.33 13.78
N THR A 393 11.22 3.42 13.73
CA THR A 393 10.75 4.72 13.25
C THR A 393 11.30 5.05 11.85
N ILE A 394 10.61 5.93 11.13
CA ILE A 394 11.05 6.43 9.82
C ILE A 394 12.44 7.08 9.88
N PRO A 395 12.81 7.88 10.91
CA PRO A 395 14.17 8.38 11.05
C PRO A 395 15.26 7.29 11.03
N GLN A 396 15.01 6.15 11.68
CA GLN A 396 15.94 5.02 11.66
C GLN A 396 16.04 4.35 10.29
N ARG A 397 14.92 4.23 9.58
CA ARG A 397 14.94 3.72 8.20
C ARG A 397 15.61 4.70 7.24
N ALA A 398 15.45 6.00 7.45
CA ALA A 398 16.17 7.01 6.68
C ALA A 398 17.68 6.92 6.90
N ALA A 399 18.15 6.70 8.13
CA ALA A 399 19.58 6.45 8.41
C ALA A 399 20.08 5.17 7.72
N GLN A 400 19.28 4.10 7.72
CA GLN A 400 19.60 2.87 6.99
C GLN A 400 19.69 3.13 5.47
N LEU A 401 18.74 3.88 4.91
CA LEU A 401 18.75 4.26 3.50
C LEU A 401 19.96 5.15 3.15
N ASP A 402 20.31 6.11 4.01
CA ASP A 402 21.51 6.94 3.83
C ASP A 402 22.78 6.07 3.72
N GLY A 403 22.93 5.06 4.57
CA GLY A 403 24.04 4.09 4.47
C GLY A 403 24.06 3.38 3.12
N ILE A 404 22.92 2.83 2.68
CA ILE A 404 22.76 2.14 1.39
C ILE A 404 23.10 3.07 0.21
N ILE A 405 22.64 4.33 0.25
CA ILE A 405 22.93 5.31 -0.78
C ILE A 405 24.43 5.60 -0.84
N ARG A 406 25.09 5.87 0.29
CA ARG A 406 26.52 6.18 0.36
C ARG A 406 27.42 5.05 -0.14
N GLU A 407 26.99 3.80 0.06
CA GLU A 407 27.68 2.62 -0.47
C GLU A 407 27.48 2.42 -1.98
N SER A 408 26.48 3.11 -2.57
CA SER A 408 26.05 2.90 -3.96
C SER A 408 26.45 4.02 -4.91
N VAL A 409 26.83 5.19 -4.41
CA VAL A 409 27.16 6.43 -5.15
C VAL A 409 28.64 6.75 -5.00
#